data_aec3300e1c419048ce813462cf3ec324
#
_entry.id   aec3300e1c419048ce813462cf3ec324
#
_cell.length_a   1.000
_cell.length_b   1.000
_cell.length_c   1.000
_cell.angle_alpha   90.00
_cell.angle_beta   90.00
_cell.angle_gamma   90.00
#
_symmetry.space_group_name_H-M   'P 1'
#
loop_
_entity.id
_entity.type
_entity.pdbx_description
1 polymer ?
#
loop_
_entity_poly.entity_id
_entity_poly.type
_entity_poly.pdbx_seq_one_letter_code
_entity_poly.pdbx_strand_id
1 'polypeptide(L)'
;MALNLLRKNALPKLVRPSGIRAARYATVSPGKTQITTLPNGFTVATENNPAVKTATVGVWVNSGSRSETAKDNGSAHFLEHMAFKGTSLRSQHDIELQIENMGAHLNAYTSREQTVYYAKAFEKDIPQSVEVLSDILQNSTLSEAAIERERDVILREQQEVEKVVEEVVFDHLHATAFQNSPLGYTILGPRENIMSITKADLKQYISRNYTADRMVLVGAGGVKHDDLVKLAEKHFGSLKTSDSPVALATHKGQPPRFWGSDLRVRNDDIPQAHIALAVEGVGWTHPDYFAMLTLQSLIGNWDRSLGAPNNVSSRLSQIVSKHQLANSFMSFNTSYHDTGLWGIYMVSENLGNLDDLVHFTLKEWARLSTSVTEAEVERAKQQLKAALLLNLDGTTAVAEDIGRQILTHGKRMEPAQIAEAVDAIDAAAVRKVAYERLWDQEVAAVGVGSIQGMPDYMRIRSAMSWMRA
;
A
#
# COMPACT_ATOMS: atom_id res chain seq x y z
N MET A 1 -6.27 78.73 -21.34
CA MET A 1 -6.59 79.52 -20.15
C MET A 1 -7.03 78.65 -19.02
N ALA A 2 -6.34 78.72 -17.88
CA ALA A 2 -6.64 78.31 -16.52
C ALA A 2 -6.75 76.82 -16.26
N LEU A 3 -5.72 76.17 -15.75
CA LEU A 3 -4.98 76.21 -14.46
C LEU A 3 -5.80 75.85 -13.22
N ASN A 4 -5.37 74.70 -12.63
CA ASN A 4 -5.33 74.41 -11.20
C ASN A 4 -6.62 74.16 -10.41
N LEU A 5 -6.77 73.01 -9.90
CA LEU A 5 -6.93 72.77 -8.44
C LEU A 5 -6.69 71.32 -8.08
N LEU A 6 -5.47 71.01 -7.71
CA LEU A 6 -5.09 69.81 -6.95
C LEU A 6 -5.64 69.93 -5.53
N ARG A 7 -6.64 69.14 -5.17
CA ARG A 7 -6.97 68.89 -3.76
C ARG A 7 -6.31 67.58 -3.32
N LYS A 8 -5.38 67.73 -2.41
CA LYS A 8 -4.80 66.68 -1.59
C LYS A 8 -5.90 66.02 -0.73
N ASN A 9 -6.31 64.83 -1.08
CA ASN A 9 -7.05 63.98 -0.14
C ASN A 9 -6.02 63.14 0.62
N ALA A 10 -5.81 63.47 1.89
CA ALA A 10 -5.06 62.66 2.82
C ALA A 10 -5.81 61.32 3.07
N LEU A 11 -5.16 60.24 2.75
CA LEU A 11 -5.60 58.89 3.12
C LEU A 11 -5.67 58.78 4.66
N PRO A 12 -6.74 58.18 5.21
CA PRO A 12 -6.82 57.98 6.66
C PRO A 12 -5.73 57.00 7.09
N LYS A 13 -5.00 57.36 8.14
CA LYS A 13 -4.01 56.48 8.79
C LYS A 13 -4.72 55.21 9.23
N LEU A 14 -4.37 54.07 8.63
CA LEU A 14 -4.72 52.74 9.11
C LEU A 14 -4.17 52.61 10.54
N VAL A 15 -5.08 52.58 11.50
CA VAL A 15 -4.82 52.20 12.88
C VAL A 15 -4.46 50.73 12.85
N ARG A 16 -3.20 50.38 13.13
CA ARG A 16 -2.80 49.01 13.36
C ARG A 16 -3.52 48.49 14.59
N PRO A 17 -4.29 47.37 14.49
CA PRO A 17 -4.84 46.75 15.69
C PRO A 17 -3.66 46.21 16.50
N SER A 18 -3.47 46.80 17.69
CA SER A 18 -2.55 46.30 18.69
C SER A 18 -3.07 44.97 19.23
N GLY A 19 -2.25 43.92 19.12
CA GLY A 19 -2.38 42.76 20.01
C GLY A 19 -3.15 41.57 19.52
N ILE A 20 -2.93 41.07 18.28
CA ILE A 20 -3.07 39.64 18.04
C ILE A 20 -1.78 39.01 18.59
N ARG A 21 -1.85 38.52 19.84
CA ARG A 21 -0.87 37.55 20.32
C ARG A 21 -1.01 36.36 19.36
N ALA A 22 -0.01 36.16 18.48
CA ALA A 22 0.16 34.91 17.76
C ALA A 22 0.19 33.84 18.83
N ALA A 23 -0.88 33.04 18.92
CA ALA A 23 -0.86 31.82 19.68
C ALA A 23 0.31 31.02 19.06
N ARG A 24 1.40 30.89 19.81
CA ARG A 24 2.45 29.93 19.47
C ARG A 24 1.78 28.59 19.64
N TYR A 25 1.29 28.02 18.55
CA TYR A 25 1.06 26.59 18.49
C TYR A 25 2.45 25.99 18.72
N ALA A 26 2.67 25.47 19.92
CA ALA A 26 3.80 24.61 20.17
C ALA A 26 3.61 23.46 19.20
N THR A 27 4.39 23.40 18.14
CA THR A 27 4.53 22.21 17.33
C THR A 27 5.19 21.21 18.26
N VAL A 28 4.37 20.40 18.93
CA VAL A 28 4.85 19.20 19.61
C VAL A 28 5.31 18.31 18.48
N SER A 29 6.63 18.20 18.30
CA SER A 29 7.19 17.22 17.36
C SER A 29 6.65 15.84 17.76
N PRO A 30 6.14 15.05 16.81
CA PRO A 30 5.76 13.66 17.10
C PRO A 30 6.92 12.96 17.79
N GLY A 31 6.61 12.14 18.79
CA GLY A 31 7.63 11.41 19.55
C GLY A 31 8.40 10.47 18.62
N LYS A 32 9.67 10.23 18.94
CA LYS A 32 10.46 9.20 18.26
C LYS A 32 9.80 7.83 18.47
N THR A 33 9.77 7.00 17.43
CA THR A 33 9.27 5.63 17.54
C THR A 33 10.08 4.82 18.56
N GLN A 34 9.38 4.23 19.53
CA GLN A 34 9.96 3.34 20.54
C GLN A 34 9.58 1.89 20.20
N ILE A 35 10.53 0.96 20.38
CA ILE A 35 10.34 -0.45 20.05
C ILE A 35 10.84 -1.30 21.21
N THR A 36 10.03 -2.26 21.66
CA THR A 36 10.37 -3.26 22.68
C THR A 36 9.94 -4.63 22.19
N THR A 37 10.81 -5.63 22.31
CA THR A 37 10.48 -7.03 22.00
C THR A 37 10.36 -7.80 23.32
N LEU A 38 9.25 -8.50 23.51
CA LEU A 38 8.97 -9.33 24.67
C LEU A 38 9.79 -10.64 24.63
N PRO A 39 9.93 -11.35 25.77
CA PRO A 39 10.70 -12.60 25.82
C PRO A 39 10.21 -13.70 24.86
N ASN A 40 8.92 -13.70 24.48
CA ASN A 40 8.36 -14.63 23.52
C ASN A 40 8.54 -14.21 22.05
N GLY A 41 9.24 -13.10 21.79
CA GLY A 41 9.47 -12.57 20.43
C GLY A 41 8.39 -11.59 19.93
N PHE A 42 7.29 -11.40 20.66
CA PHE A 42 6.26 -10.43 20.30
C PHE A 42 6.81 -9.00 20.42
N THR A 43 6.60 -8.19 19.39
CA THR A 43 7.16 -6.84 19.34
C THR A 43 6.08 -5.79 19.61
N VAL A 44 6.44 -4.73 20.33
CA VAL A 44 5.60 -3.56 20.60
C VAL A 44 6.30 -2.33 20.05
N ALA A 45 5.60 -1.55 19.26
CA ALA A 45 6.11 -0.29 18.68
C ALA A 45 5.13 0.85 18.95
N THR A 46 5.64 2.03 19.31
CA THR A 46 4.77 3.18 19.58
C THR A 46 5.35 4.48 19.08
N GLU A 47 4.48 5.38 18.64
CA GLU A 47 4.75 6.80 18.48
C GLU A 47 3.75 7.61 19.29
N ASN A 48 4.20 8.16 20.42
CA ASN A 48 3.34 8.95 21.29
C ASN A 48 3.23 10.40 20.79
N ASN A 49 2.00 10.85 20.59
CA ASN A 49 1.68 12.26 20.36
C ASN A 49 0.74 12.77 21.47
N PRO A 50 1.28 13.41 22.51
CA PRO A 50 0.47 13.86 23.64
C PRO A 50 -0.50 15.01 23.32
N ALA A 51 -0.42 15.60 22.14
CA ALA A 51 -1.33 16.65 21.70
C ALA A 51 -2.69 16.12 21.24
N VAL A 52 -2.78 14.83 20.91
CA VAL A 52 -4.02 14.19 20.45
C VAL A 52 -4.62 13.30 21.55
N LYS A 53 -5.94 13.24 21.61
CA LYS A 53 -6.70 12.46 22.59
C LYS A 53 -7.25 11.15 22.04
N THR A 54 -6.92 10.86 20.81
CA THR A 54 -7.25 9.60 20.13
C THR A 54 -5.96 8.83 19.86
N ALA A 55 -6.08 7.52 19.78
CA ALA A 55 -4.98 6.66 19.34
C ALA A 55 -5.51 5.55 18.44
N THR A 56 -4.64 5.07 17.56
CA THR A 56 -4.83 3.82 16.85
C THR A 56 -3.90 2.78 17.45
N VAL A 57 -4.47 1.65 17.86
CA VAL A 57 -3.73 0.47 18.31
C VAL A 57 -4.10 -0.70 17.44
N GLY A 58 -3.14 -1.52 17.05
CA GLY A 58 -3.41 -2.67 16.19
C GLY A 58 -2.30 -3.70 16.21
N VAL A 59 -2.61 -4.89 15.73
CA VAL A 59 -1.68 -5.99 15.57
C VAL A 59 -1.45 -6.22 14.08
N TRP A 60 -0.20 -6.07 13.65
CA TRP A 60 0.28 -6.40 12.32
C TRP A 60 0.89 -7.78 12.34
N VAL A 61 0.38 -8.67 11.52
CA VAL A 61 0.82 -10.06 11.41
C VAL A 61 1.59 -10.22 10.11
N ASN A 62 2.81 -10.74 10.17
CA ASN A 62 3.64 -11.04 8.99
C ASN A 62 3.14 -12.31 8.29
N SER A 63 1.94 -12.25 7.76
CA SER A 63 1.26 -13.34 7.06
C SER A 63 0.08 -12.80 6.26
N GLY A 64 -0.05 -13.24 5.03
CA GLY A 64 -1.13 -12.94 4.10
C GLY A 64 -1.28 -14.07 3.10
N SER A 65 -1.84 -13.81 1.92
CA SER A 65 -2.04 -14.85 0.89
C SER A 65 -0.73 -15.49 0.41
N ARG A 66 0.39 -14.80 0.48
CA ARG A 66 1.72 -15.36 0.18
C ARG A 66 2.13 -16.49 1.15
N SER A 67 1.56 -16.57 2.34
CA SER A 67 1.82 -17.62 3.32
C SER A 67 0.94 -18.86 3.13
N GLU A 68 0.10 -18.87 2.10
CA GLU A 68 -0.84 -19.92 1.77
C GLU A 68 -0.26 -20.92 0.77
N THR A 69 -0.93 -22.03 0.63
CA THR A 69 -0.70 -23.04 -0.41
C THR A 69 -1.87 -23.04 -1.38
N ALA A 70 -1.74 -23.71 -2.51
CA ALA A 70 -2.84 -23.82 -3.48
C ALA A 70 -4.15 -24.39 -2.87
N LYS A 71 -4.04 -25.20 -1.80
CA LYS A 71 -5.21 -25.81 -1.14
C LYS A 71 -5.91 -24.88 -0.16
N ASP A 72 -5.16 -24.05 0.54
CA ASP A 72 -5.66 -23.17 1.58
C ASP A 72 -5.64 -21.67 1.18
N ASN A 73 -5.44 -21.39 -0.12
CA ASN A 73 -5.52 -20.02 -0.63
C ASN A 73 -6.92 -19.44 -0.42
N GLY A 74 -6.98 -18.26 0.22
CA GLY A 74 -8.18 -17.60 0.72
C GLY A 74 -8.35 -17.70 2.23
N SER A 75 -7.54 -18.50 2.95
CA SER A 75 -7.67 -18.67 4.40
C SER A 75 -7.36 -17.38 5.18
N ALA A 76 -6.40 -16.59 4.75
CA ALA A 76 -6.06 -15.33 5.41
C ALA A 76 -7.25 -14.35 5.37
N HIS A 77 -7.84 -14.18 4.20
CA HIS A 77 -9.01 -13.33 4.01
C HIS A 77 -10.25 -13.89 4.74
N PHE A 78 -10.45 -15.21 4.69
CA PHE A 78 -11.53 -15.84 5.44
C PHE A 78 -11.40 -15.61 6.95
N LEU A 79 -10.17 -15.62 7.49
CA LEU A 79 -9.92 -15.32 8.90
C LEU A 79 -10.20 -13.85 9.24
N GLU A 80 -9.95 -12.93 8.34
CA GLU A 80 -10.35 -11.53 8.49
C GLU A 80 -11.86 -11.42 8.71
N HIS A 81 -12.68 -12.07 7.88
CA HIS A 81 -14.14 -12.11 8.04
C HIS A 81 -14.57 -12.78 9.35
N MET A 82 -13.85 -13.80 9.78
CA MET A 82 -14.15 -14.52 11.02
C MET A 82 -13.72 -13.80 12.29
N ALA A 83 -12.84 -12.79 12.20
CA ALA A 83 -12.25 -12.13 13.37
C ALA A 83 -13.28 -11.56 14.35
N PHE A 84 -14.38 -10.99 13.82
CA PHE A 84 -15.40 -10.31 14.61
C PHE A 84 -16.67 -11.16 14.84
N LYS A 85 -16.65 -12.47 14.54
CA LYS A 85 -17.81 -13.37 14.60
C LYS A 85 -17.94 -14.10 15.95
N GLY A 86 -17.19 -13.68 16.94
CA GLY A 86 -17.26 -14.16 18.32
C GLY A 86 -16.05 -14.96 18.75
N THR A 87 -15.79 -14.86 20.05
CA THR A 87 -14.70 -15.54 20.77
C THR A 87 -15.28 -16.48 21.83
N SER A 88 -14.41 -17.14 22.57
CA SER A 88 -14.84 -17.92 23.74
C SER A 88 -15.35 -17.05 24.89
N LEU A 89 -15.01 -15.76 24.92
CA LEU A 89 -15.38 -14.81 25.98
C LEU A 89 -16.51 -13.87 25.57
N ARG A 90 -16.67 -13.60 24.27
CA ARG A 90 -17.60 -12.59 23.74
C ARG A 90 -18.36 -13.14 22.53
N SER A 91 -19.66 -12.98 22.50
CA SER A 91 -20.42 -13.16 21.26
C SER A 91 -20.08 -12.03 20.25
N GLN A 92 -20.46 -12.20 18.98
CA GLN A 92 -20.39 -11.13 17.98
C GLN A 92 -21.06 -9.86 18.46
N HIS A 93 -22.27 -9.96 19.00
CA HIS A 93 -23.03 -8.83 19.52
C HIS A 93 -22.31 -8.14 20.69
N ASP A 94 -21.68 -8.90 21.59
CA ASP A 94 -20.92 -8.31 22.72
C ASP A 94 -19.70 -7.53 22.21
N ILE A 95 -19.01 -8.01 21.18
CA ILE A 95 -17.89 -7.28 20.55
C ILE A 95 -18.40 -5.97 19.95
N GLU A 96 -19.43 -6.02 19.15
CA GLU A 96 -20.03 -4.86 18.50
C GLU A 96 -20.48 -3.81 19.55
N LEU A 97 -21.25 -4.24 20.55
CA LEU A 97 -21.74 -3.38 21.62
C LEU A 97 -20.59 -2.77 22.44
N GLN A 98 -19.55 -3.53 22.73
CA GLN A 98 -18.39 -3.04 23.47
C GLN A 98 -17.63 -1.95 22.69
N ILE A 99 -17.45 -2.13 21.38
CA ILE A 99 -16.81 -1.16 20.49
C ILE A 99 -17.68 0.10 20.34
N GLU A 100 -18.98 -0.04 20.15
CA GLU A 100 -19.92 1.08 20.06
C GLU A 100 -19.93 1.90 21.35
N ASN A 101 -19.96 1.26 22.52
CA ASN A 101 -19.94 1.93 23.82
C ASN A 101 -18.65 2.73 24.08
N MET A 102 -17.53 2.33 23.49
CA MET A 102 -16.28 3.08 23.52
C MET A 102 -16.26 4.23 22.48
N GLY A 103 -17.20 4.25 21.53
CA GLY A 103 -17.13 5.13 20.37
C GLY A 103 -15.88 4.85 19.51
N ALA A 104 -15.43 3.60 19.51
CA ALA A 104 -14.25 3.14 18.80
C ALA A 104 -14.63 2.59 17.41
N HIS A 105 -13.62 2.48 16.55
CA HIS A 105 -13.73 1.81 15.25
C HIS A 105 -12.76 0.64 15.22
N LEU A 106 -13.30 -0.56 15.03
CA LEU A 106 -12.54 -1.79 14.86
C LEU A 106 -12.55 -2.17 13.38
N ASN A 107 -11.39 -2.48 12.83
CA ASN A 107 -11.26 -2.83 11.42
C ASN A 107 -10.13 -3.85 11.21
N ALA A 108 -10.14 -4.51 10.05
CA ALA A 108 -9.10 -5.43 9.62
C ALA A 108 -8.92 -5.35 8.10
N TYR A 109 -7.77 -5.78 7.61
CA TYR A 109 -7.54 -6.01 6.21
C TYR A 109 -6.46 -7.07 6.00
N THR A 110 -6.52 -7.72 4.85
CA THR A 110 -5.55 -8.73 4.41
C THR A 110 -4.89 -8.28 3.11
N SER A 111 -3.57 -8.41 3.07
CA SER A 111 -2.77 -8.21 1.86
C SER A 111 -2.04 -9.52 1.48
N ARG A 112 -1.17 -9.45 0.47
CA ARG A 112 -0.38 -10.64 0.10
C ARG A 112 0.62 -11.05 1.17
N GLU A 113 1.19 -10.11 1.94
CA GLU A 113 2.21 -10.41 2.95
C GLU A 113 1.80 -10.12 4.40
N GLN A 114 0.75 -9.35 4.62
CA GLN A 114 0.36 -8.88 5.95
C GLN A 114 -1.15 -9.01 6.15
N THR A 115 -1.53 -9.34 7.38
CA THR A 115 -2.90 -9.20 7.87
C THR A 115 -2.89 -8.27 9.09
N VAL A 116 -3.80 -7.33 9.14
CA VAL A 116 -3.82 -6.28 10.16
C VAL A 116 -5.19 -6.21 10.83
N TYR A 117 -5.17 -6.10 12.16
CA TYR A 117 -6.35 -5.89 12.98
C TYR A 117 -6.11 -4.67 13.85
N TYR A 118 -6.93 -3.63 13.76
CA TYR A 118 -6.70 -2.41 14.51
C TYR A 118 -7.97 -1.77 15.04
N ALA A 119 -7.82 -1.04 16.13
CA ALA A 119 -8.87 -0.22 16.72
C ALA A 119 -8.41 1.24 16.80
N LYS A 120 -9.30 2.16 16.41
CA LYS A 120 -9.15 3.59 16.64
C LYS A 120 -10.08 3.99 17.77
N ALA A 121 -9.54 4.51 18.86
CA ALA A 121 -10.29 4.81 20.08
C ALA A 121 -9.76 6.07 20.78
N PHE A 122 -10.45 6.50 21.83
CA PHE A 122 -9.89 7.50 22.75
C PHE A 122 -8.76 6.89 23.60
N GLU A 123 -7.82 7.75 24.03
CA GLU A 123 -6.69 7.38 24.89
C GLU A 123 -7.12 6.52 26.10
N LYS A 124 -8.22 6.86 26.75
CA LYS A 124 -8.74 6.14 27.94
C LYS A 124 -9.21 4.71 27.64
N ASP A 125 -9.60 4.42 26.39
CA ASP A 125 -10.19 3.14 25.97
C ASP A 125 -9.15 2.20 25.32
N ILE A 126 -7.87 2.61 25.26
CA ILE A 126 -6.77 1.80 24.72
C ILE A 126 -6.62 0.44 25.41
N PRO A 127 -6.66 0.36 26.78
CA PRO A 127 -6.54 -0.95 27.43
C PRO A 127 -7.62 -1.94 27.00
N GLN A 128 -8.86 -1.47 26.87
CA GLN A 128 -9.98 -2.30 26.44
C GLN A 128 -9.87 -2.67 24.95
N SER A 129 -9.40 -1.76 24.10
CA SER A 129 -9.15 -2.04 22.67
C SER A 129 -8.09 -3.12 22.50
N VAL A 130 -6.99 -3.09 23.26
CA VAL A 130 -5.95 -4.11 23.23
C VAL A 130 -6.47 -5.46 23.72
N GLU A 131 -7.30 -5.46 24.76
CA GLU A 131 -7.95 -6.68 25.27
C GLU A 131 -8.85 -7.32 24.19
N VAL A 132 -9.71 -6.53 23.51
CA VAL A 132 -10.55 -7.04 22.43
C VAL A 132 -9.70 -7.58 21.28
N LEU A 133 -8.67 -6.85 20.85
CA LEU A 133 -7.75 -7.32 19.79
C LEU A 133 -7.08 -8.65 20.16
N SER A 134 -6.63 -8.79 21.42
CA SER A 134 -6.01 -10.05 21.85
C SER A 134 -7.01 -11.20 21.87
N ASP A 135 -8.25 -10.95 22.26
CA ASP A 135 -9.29 -11.96 22.35
C ASP A 135 -9.72 -12.46 20.96
N ILE A 136 -9.94 -11.56 20.00
CA ILE A 136 -10.29 -11.97 18.64
C ILE A 136 -9.16 -12.75 17.95
N LEU A 137 -7.91 -12.46 18.23
CA LEU A 137 -6.76 -13.13 17.62
C LEU A 137 -6.45 -14.50 18.24
N GLN A 138 -6.68 -14.67 19.54
CA GLN A 138 -6.29 -15.88 20.26
C GLN A 138 -7.45 -16.81 20.60
N ASN A 139 -8.66 -16.28 20.75
CA ASN A 139 -9.80 -17.02 21.30
C ASN A 139 -10.99 -17.12 20.34
N SER A 140 -10.82 -16.80 19.04
CA SER A 140 -11.91 -16.94 18.06
C SER A 140 -12.49 -18.35 18.09
N THR A 141 -13.81 -18.45 18.18
CA THR A 141 -14.52 -19.75 18.21
C THR A 141 -14.51 -20.45 16.87
N LEU A 142 -14.39 -19.69 15.76
CA LEU A 142 -14.48 -20.20 14.39
C LEU A 142 -15.68 -21.14 14.26
N SER A 143 -16.88 -20.68 14.67
CA SER A 143 -18.06 -21.54 14.68
C SER A 143 -18.43 -21.94 13.25
N GLU A 144 -18.76 -23.22 13.03
CA GLU A 144 -19.12 -23.75 11.71
C GLU A 144 -20.31 -22.97 11.11
N ALA A 145 -21.30 -22.61 11.92
CA ALA A 145 -22.44 -21.83 11.47
C ALA A 145 -22.04 -20.42 11.00
N ALA A 146 -21.03 -19.80 11.61
CA ALA A 146 -20.51 -18.51 11.16
C ALA A 146 -19.68 -18.68 9.87
N ILE A 147 -18.85 -19.72 9.79
CA ILE A 147 -18.08 -20.05 8.58
C ILE A 147 -19.02 -20.21 7.38
N GLU A 148 -20.11 -20.95 7.51
CA GLU A 148 -21.06 -21.14 6.42
C GLU A 148 -21.77 -19.83 5.99
N ARG A 149 -22.12 -18.97 6.94
CA ARG A 149 -22.70 -17.65 6.61
C ARG A 149 -21.69 -16.74 5.92
N GLU A 150 -20.45 -16.69 6.40
CA GLU A 150 -19.41 -15.83 5.82
C GLU A 150 -18.96 -16.31 4.44
N ARG A 151 -19.04 -17.61 4.15
CA ARG A 151 -18.77 -18.16 2.81
C ARG A 151 -19.61 -17.47 1.73
N ASP A 152 -20.91 -17.30 1.97
CA ASP A 152 -21.80 -16.60 1.04
C ASP A 152 -21.47 -15.09 0.95
N VAL A 153 -20.99 -14.49 2.02
CA VAL A 153 -20.56 -13.09 2.05
C VAL A 153 -19.31 -12.91 1.19
N ILE A 154 -18.29 -13.75 1.39
CA ILE A 154 -17.02 -13.71 0.65
C ILE A 154 -17.26 -13.98 -0.85
N LEU A 155 -18.14 -14.92 -1.20
CA LEU A 155 -18.50 -15.16 -2.60
C LEU A 155 -19.19 -13.98 -3.28
N ARG A 156 -20.03 -13.24 -2.54
CA ARG A 156 -20.62 -11.98 -3.04
C ARG A 156 -19.57 -10.89 -3.19
N GLU A 157 -18.67 -10.77 -2.22
CA GLU A 157 -17.55 -9.84 -2.30
C GLU A 157 -16.66 -10.13 -3.52
N GLN A 158 -16.34 -11.40 -3.78
CA GLN A 158 -15.62 -11.80 -4.97
C GLN A 158 -16.32 -11.33 -6.26
N GLN A 159 -17.65 -11.50 -6.34
CA GLN A 159 -18.43 -11.03 -7.48
C GLN A 159 -18.43 -9.50 -7.62
N GLU A 160 -18.36 -8.75 -6.52
CA GLU A 160 -18.24 -7.28 -6.58
C GLU A 160 -16.82 -6.86 -6.99
N VAL A 161 -15.78 -7.50 -6.49
CA VAL A 161 -14.39 -7.26 -6.89
C VAL A 161 -14.18 -7.57 -8.38
N GLU A 162 -14.77 -8.64 -8.90
CA GLU A 162 -14.73 -8.99 -10.32
C GLU A 162 -15.33 -7.91 -11.25
N LYS A 163 -16.18 -7.02 -10.73
CA LYS A 163 -16.71 -5.86 -11.49
C LYS A 163 -15.74 -4.69 -11.53
N VAL A 164 -14.77 -4.63 -10.62
CA VAL A 164 -13.74 -3.59 -10.56
C VAL A 164 -12.58 -4.03 -11.45
N VAL A 165 -12.59 -3.61 -12.71
CA VAL A 165 -11.64 -4.09 -13.73
C VAL A 165 -10.18 -3.83 -13.32
N GLU A 166 -9.90 -2.75 -12.59
CA GLU A 166 -8.56 -2.44 -12.07
C GLU A 166 -8.06 -3.55 -11.15
N GLU A 167 -8.86 -3.99 -10.17
CA GLU A 167 -8.49 -5.08 -9.23
C GLU A 167 -8.25 -6.39 -9.99
N VAL A 168 -9.12 -6.72 -10.94
CA VAL A 168 -8.97 -7.90 -11.81
C VAL A 168 -7.66 -7.86 -12.59
N VAL A 169 -7.30 -6.69 -13.16
CA VAL A 169 -6.05 -6.52 -13.89
C VAL A 169 -4.84 -6.70 -12.98
N PHE A 170 -4.86 -6.15 -11.76
CA PHE A 170 -3.75 -6.31 -10.82
C PHE A 170 -3.62 -7.75 -10.31
N ASP A 171 -4.71 -8.47 -10.08
CA ASP A 171 -4.66 -9.89 -9.73
C ASP A 171 -4.09 -10.73 -10.88
N HIS A 172 -4.54 -10.47 -12.10
CA HIS A 172 -3.97 -11.10 -13.30
C HIS A 172 -2.50 -10.76 -13.49
N LEU A 173 -2.08 -9.52 -13.20
CA LEU A 173 -0.69 -9.10 -13.31
C LEU A 173 0.21 -9.88 -12.33
N HIS A 174 -0.24 -10.06 -11.08
CA HIS A 174 0.50 -10.86 -10.10
C HIS A 174 0.57 -12.34 -10.50
N ALA A 175 -0.55 -12.92 -10.96
CA ALA A 175 -0.58 -14.30 -11.44
C ALA A 175 0.33 -14.51 -12.67
N THR A 176 0.42 -13.52 -13.56
CA THR A 176 1.26 -13.54 -14.75
C THR A 176 2.74 -13.36 -14.41
N ALA A 177 3.06 -12.40 -13.54
CA ALA A 177 4.43 -12.06 -13.14
C ALA A 177 5.06 -13.12 -12.22
N PHE A 178 4.29 -13.73 -11.32
CA PHE A 178 4.78 -14.65 -10.29
C PHE A 178 4.15 -16.04 -10.41
N GLN A 179 4.21 -16.60 -11.61
CA GLN A 179 3.67 -17.92 -11.92
C GLN A 179 4.28 -19.00 -11.00
N ASN A 180 3.44 -19.94 -10.56
CA ASN A 180 3.81 -21.03 -9.67
C ASN A 180 4.39 -20.59 -8.31
N SER A 181 4.09 -19.35 -7.88
CA SER A 181 4.46 -18.82 -6.58
C SER A 181 3.21 -18.36 -5.83
N PRO A 182 3.17 -18.50 -4.48
CA PRO A 182 2.07 -17.96 -3.69
C PRO A 182 1.88 -16.45 -3.80
N LEU A 183 2.90 -15.70 -4.21
CA LEU A 183 2.78 -14.26 -4.47
C LEU A 183 1.85 -13.95 -5.66
N GLY A 184 1.69 -14.90 -6.58
CA GLY A 184 0.73 -14.83 -7.69
C GLY A 184 -0.70 -15.19 -7.31
N TYR A 185 -0.97 -15.64 -6.09
CA TYR A 185 -2.32 -15.96 -5.65
C TYR A 185 -3.16 -14.72 -5.41
N THR A 186 -4.47 -14.83 -5.63
CA THR A 186 -5.44 -13.81 -5.22
C THR A 186 -5.58 -13.78 -3.71
N ILE A 187 -5.92 -12.64 -3.13
CA ILE A 187 -6.12 -12.49 -1.69
C ILE A 187 -7.39 -13.22 -1.24
N LEU A 188 -8.47 -13.10 -2.02
CA LEU A 188 -9.76 -13.74 -1.71
C LEU A 188 -9.72 -15.26 -1.87
N GLY A 189 -8.78 -15.78 -2.66
CA GLY A 189 -8.70 -17.17 -3.03
C GLY A 189 -9.67 -17.55 -4.17
N PRO A 190 -9.48 -18.72 -4.79
CA PRO A 190 -10.39 -19.21 -5.82
C PRO A 190 -11.72 -19.68 -5.19
N ARG A 191 -12.79 -19.58 -5.97
CA ARG A 191 -14.14 -19.97 -5.55
C ARG A 191 -14.21 -21.37 -4.94
N GLU A 192 -13.48 -22.31 -5.53
CA GLU A 192 -13.44 -23.72 -5.09
C GLU A 192 -12.90 -23.84 -3.65
N ASN A 193 -11.88 -23.07 -3.32
CA ASN A 193 -11.31 -23.04 -1.97
C ASN A 193 -12.29 -22.36 -1.00
N ILE A 194 -12.86 -21.21 -1.37
CA ILE A 194 -13.86 -20.52 -0.54
C ILE A 194 -14.99 -21.48 -0.19
N MET A 195 -15.43 -22.31 -1.13
CA MET A 195 -16.47 -23.32 -0.92
C MET A 195 -16.03 -24.49 -0.03
N SER A 196 -14.75 -24.79 0.07
CA SER A 196 -14.24 -26.01 0.74
C SER A 196 -13.48 -25.76 2.03
N ILE A 197 -12.97 -24.55 2.29
CA ILE A 197 -12.24 -24.18 3.53
C ILE A 197 -13.07 -24.55 4.75
N THR A 198 -12.45 -25.26 5.69
CA THR A 198 -13.07 -25.74 6.94
C THR A 198 -12.48 -25.05 8.15
N LYS A 199 -13.13 -25.23 9.31
CA LYS A 199 -12.59 -24.80 10.60
C LYS A 199 -11.19 -25.36 10.87
N ALA A 200 -10.91 -26.61 10.42
CA ALA A 200 -9.62 -27.24 10.61
C ALA A 200 -8.52 -26.53 9.81
N ASP A 201 -8.82 -26.14 8.56
CA ASP A 201 -7.90 -25.41 7.68
C ASP A 201 -7.57 -24.03 8.28
N LEU A 202 -8.58 -23.28 8.74
CA LEU A 202 -8.40 -21.98 9.39
C LEU A 202 -7.56 -22.11 10.67
N LYS A 203 -7.80 -23.12 11.51
CA LYS A 203 -6.97 -23.39 12.69
C LYS A 203 -5.52 -23.74 12.33
N GLN A 204 -5.33 -24.51 11.29
CA GLN A 204 -4.00 -24.86 10.79
C GLN A 204 -3.26 -23.62 10.31
N TYR A 205 -3.94 -22.73 9.57
CA TYR A 205 -3.36 -21.46 9.14
C TYR A 205 -2.94 -20.58 10.33
N ILE A 206 -3.82 -20.43 11.35
CA ILE A 206 -3.51 -19.69 12.57
C ILE A 206 -2.29 -20.30 13.27
N SER A 207 -2.27 -21.61 13.49
CA SER A 207 -1.18 -22.27 14.23
C SER A 207 0.18 -22.11 13.55
N ARG A 208 0.19 -22.02 12.22
CA ARG A 208 1.41 -21.83 11.41
C ARG A 208 1.89 -20.39 11.35
N ASN A 209 0.95 -19.44 11.32
CA ASN A 209 1.24 -18.06 10.94
C ASN A 209 1.05 -17.03 12.06
N TYR A 210 0.20 -17.28 13.06
CA TYR A 210 -0.14 -16.33 14.12
C TYR A 210 0.69 -16.63 15.38
N THR A 211 2.02 -16.47 15.26
CA THR A 211 2.99 -16.71 16.32
C THR A 211 3.60 -15.40 16.81
N ALA A 212 4.07 -15.36 18.06
CA ALA A 212 4.56 -14.15 18.69
C ALA A 212 5.67 -13.45 17.90
N ASP A 213 6.61 -14.22 17.36
CA ASP A 213 7.75 -13.76 16.55
C ASP A 213 7.37 -13.19 15.16
N ARG A 214 6.10 -13.30 14.79
CA ARG A 214 5.55 -12.79 13.51
C ARG A 214 4.56 -11.66 13.69
N MET A 215 4.44 -11.12 14.90
CA MET A 215 3.44 -10.12 15.22
C MET A 215 4.06 -8.88 15.87
N VAL A 216 3.50 -7.72 15.55
CA VAL A 216 3.83 -6.46 16.20
C VAL A 216 2.56 -5.75 16.64
N LEU A 217 2.48 -5.36 17.91
CA LEU A 217 1.48 -4.45 18.44
C LEU A 217 1.96 -3.03 18.25
N VAL A 218 1.22 -2.25 17.49
CA VAL A 218 1.54 -0.85 17.23
C VAL A 218 0.57 0.06 17.94
N GLY A 219 1.08 1.16 18.48
CA GLY A 219 0.28 2.24 19.02
C GLY A 219 0.74 3.60 18.52
N ALA A 220 -0.17 4.38 17.93
CA ALA A 220 0.11 5.73 17.47
C ALA A 220 -0.91 6.74 17.99
N GLY A 221 -0.46 7.93 18.38
CA GLY A 221 -1.30 8.98 18.96
C GLY A 221 -1.17 9.09 20.48
N GLY A 222 -2.27 9.28 21.20
CA GLY A 222 -2.29 9.39 22.66
C GLY A 222 -2.03 8.07 23.38
N VAL A 223 -0.83 7.47 23.18
CA VAL A 223 -0.46 6.17 23.77
C VAL A 223 0.97 6.22 24.33
N LYS A 224 1.14 5.80 25.59
CA LYS A 224 2.44 5.71 26.21
C LYS A 224 3.06 4.33 25.98
N HIS A 225 4.34 4.28 25.64
CA HIS A 225 5.05 3.05 25.32
C HIS A 225 4.99 2.04 26.45
N ASP A 226 5.41 2.43 27.66
CA ASP A 226 5.47 1.53 28.82
C ASP A 226 4.11 0.94 29.20
N ASP A 227 3.02 1.71 29.00
CA ASP A 227 1.68 1.23 29.28
C ASP A 227 1.23 0.21 28.22
N LEU A 228 1.56 0.45 26.94
CA LEU A 228 1.28 -0.52 25.88
C LEU A 228 2.11 -1.80 26.02
N VAL A 229 3.38 -1.71 26.45
CA VAL A 229 4.23 -2.88 26.74
C VAL A 229 3.61 -3.75 27.84
N LYS A 230 3.15 -3.16 28.95
CA LYS A 230 2.46 -3.89 30.04
C LYS A 230 1.19 -4.58 29.55
N LEU A 231 0.40 -3.92 28.69
CA LEU A 231 -0.78 -4.52 28.08
C LEU A 231 -0.40 -5.68 27.14
N ALA A 232 0.67 -5.53 26.38
CA ALA A 232 1.18 -6.60 25.52
C ALA A 232 1.68 -7.80 26.35
N GLU A 233 2.43 -7.58 27.43
CA GLU A 233 2.85 -8.64 28.33
C GLU A 233 1.66 -9.38 28.93
N LYS A 234 0.63 -8.65 29.38
CA LYS A 234 -0.59 -9.22 29.96
C LYS A 234 -1.39 -10.06 28.97
N HIS A 235 -1.57 -9.57 27.73
CA HIS A 235 -2.51 -10.12 26.78
C HIS A 235 -1.88 -11.01 25.71
N PHE A 236 -0.60 -10.81 25.37
CA PHE A 236 0.13 -11.56 24.35
C PHE A 236 1.36 -12.31 24.88
N GLY A 237 1.69 -12.15 26.16
CA GLY A 237 2.87 -12.78 26.76
C GLY A 237 2.85 -14.32 26.74
N SER A 238 1.66 -14.94 26.70
CA SER A 238 1.47 -16.38 26.60
C SER A 238 1.42 -16.91 25.17
N LEU A 239 1.44 -16.02 24.16
CA LEU A 239 1.39 -16.42 22.77
C LEU A 239 2.64 -17.21 22.38
N LYS A 240 2.44 -18.34 21.71
CA LYS A 240 3.55 -19.23 21.33
C LYS A 240 4.44 -18.59 20.26
N THR A 241 5.73 -18.82 20.40
CA THR A 241 6.73 -18.55 19.36
C THR A 241 6.70 -19.68 18.33
N SER A 242 7.09 -19.41 17.10
CA SER A 242 7.21 -20.46 16.08
C SER A 242 8.30 -21.47 16.43
N ASP A 243 8.18 -22.73 15.93
CA ASP A 243 9.20 -23.77 16.15
C ASP A 243 10.58 -23.39 15.59
N SER A 244 10.61 -22.50 14.64
CA SER A 244 11.85 -21.94 14.05
C SER A 244 11.70 -20.42 13.96
N PRO A 245 11.94 -19.72 15.08
CA PRO A 245 11.81 -18.26 15.12
C PRO A 245 12.72 -17.58 14.10
N VAL A 246 12.20 -16.56 13.44
CA VAL A 246 12.96 -15.68 12.55
C VAL A 246 12.72 -14.23 12.95
N ALA A 247 13.67 -13.36 12.64
CA ALA A 247 13.46 -11.94 12.82
C ALA A 247 12.23 -11.48 12.00
N LEU A 248 11.44 -10.55 12.53
CA LEU A 248 10.21 -10.04 11.90
C LEU A 248 10.39 -9.67 10.43
N ALA A 249 11.48 -9.00 10.12
CA ALA A 249 11.82 -8.60 8.76
C ALA A 249 12.38 -9.73 7.88
N THR A 250 12.19 -10.99 8.23
CA THR A 250 12.67 -12.13 7.45
C THR A 250 11.51 -12.93 6.89
N HIS A 251 11.50 -13.15 5.57
CA HIS A 251 10.55 -14.04 4.94
C HIS A 251 11.11 -15.47 4.85
N LYS A 252 10.28 -16.45 5.25
CA LYS A 252 10.62 -17.88 5.07
C LYS A 252 10.19 -18.32 3.69
N GLY A 253 11.12 -18.58 2.81
CA GLY A 253 10.82 -19.11 1.48
C GLY A 253 11.87 -18.72 0.45
N GLN A 254 11.77 -19.33 -0.72
CA GLN A 254 12.55 -18.93 -1.87
C GLN A 254 11.95 -17.65 -2.45
N PRO A 255 12.77 -16.68 -2.88
CA PRO A 255 12.28 -15.54 -3.64
C PRO A 255 11.45 -16.01 -4.84
N PRO A 256 10.30 -15.41 -5.11
CA PRO A 256 9.51 -15.76 -6.28
C PRO A 256 10.29 -15.35 -7.53
N ARG A 257 10.26 -16.21 -8.55
CA ARG A 257 10.84 -15.84 -9.86
C ARG A 257 9.84 -14.97 -10.61
N PHE A 258 10.32 -13.85 -11.13
CA PHE A 258 9.58 -13.04 -12.09
C PHE A 258 9.58 -13.71 -13.48
N TRP A 259 8.41 -13.72 -14.13
CA TRP A 259 8.24 -14.26 -15.47
C TRP A 259 7.73 -13.16 -16.40
N GLY A 260 8.46 -12.93 -17.48
CA GLY A 260 7.97 -12.14 -18.60
C GLY A 260 6.96 -12.93 -19.41
N SER A 261 5.73 -12.51 -19.41
CA SER A 261 4.65 -13.13 -20.22
C SER A 261 3.47 -12.18 -20.36
N ASP A 262 2.47 -12.56 -21.16
CA ASP A 262 1.26 -11.80 -21.31
C ASP A 262 -0.01 -12.61 -21.04
N LEU A 263 -1.03 -11.91 -20.55
CA LEU A 263 -2.39 -12.40 -20.40
C LEU A 263 -3.36 -11.43 -21.07
N ARG A 264 -4.22 -11.96 -21.92
CA ARG A 264 -5.22 -11.18 -22.66
C ARG A 264 -6.62 -11.72 -22.43
N VAL A 265 -7.45 -10.94 -21.75
CA VAL A 265 -8.85 -11.24 -21.50
C VAL A 265 -9.71 -10.27 -22.31
N ARG A 266 -9.99 -10.68 -23.56
CA ARG A 266 -10.86 -9.87 -24.41
C ARG A 266 -12.31 -9.99 -23.95
N ASN A 267 -12.91 -8.85 -23.68
CA ASN A 267 -14.32 -8.71 -23.38
C ASN A 267 -14.85 -7.43 -24.03
N ASP A 268 -15.55 -7.56 -25.14
CA ASP A 268 -16.06 -6.43 -25.91
C ASP A 268 -17.29 -5.75 -25.25
N ASP A 269 -17.85 -6.32 -24.18
CA ASP A 269 -18.87 -5.66 -23.34
C ASP A 269 -18.25 -4.57 -22.46
N ILE A 270 -16.93 -4.61 -22.22
CA ILE A 270 -16.19 -3.55 -21.56
C ILE A 270 -15.66 -2.60 -22.64
N PRO A 271 -16.21 -1.37 -22.74
CA PRO A 271 -15.90 -0.47 -23.85
C PRO A 271 -14.47 0.07 -23.83
N GLN A 272 -13.80 0.00 -22.69
CA GLN A 272 -12.45 0.47 -22.47
C GLN A 272 -11.46 -0.69 -22.57
N ALA A 273 -10.24 -0.36 -22.98
CA ALA A 273 -9.09 -1.23 -22.82
C ALA A 273 -8.38 -0.89 -21.50
N HIS A 274 -8.16 -1.89 -20.66
CA HIS A 274 -7.41 -1.81 -19.42
C HIS A 274 -6.12 -2.58 -19.59
N ILE A 275 -4.98 -1.89 -19.55
CA ILE A 275 -3.66 -2.47 -19.84
C ILE A 275 -2.73 -2.19 -18.66
N ALA A 276 -2.12 -3.24 -18.12
CA ALA A 276 -1.04 -3.15 -17.15
C ALA A 276 0.25 -3.71 -17.75
N LEU A 277 1.34 -2.97 -17.59
CA LEU A 277 2.70 -3.38 -17.95
C LEU A 277 3.58 -3.27 -16.71
N ALA A 278 4.33 -4.30 -16.40
CA ALA A 278 5.25 -4.28 -15.25
C ALA A 278 6.55 -5.00 -15.55
N VAL A 279 7.64 -4.52 -14.95
CA VAL A 279 8.90 -5.22 -14.81
C VAL A 279 9.07 -5.68 -13.37
N GLU A 280 10.07 -6.53 -13.11
CA GLU A 280 10.43 -6.87 -11.74
C GLU A 280 10.91 -5.63 -10.99
N GLY A 281 10.21 -5.30 -9.91
CA GLY A 281 10.59 -4.26 -8.98
C GLY A 281 11.59 -4.78 -7.94
N VAL A 282 11.73 -4.03 -6.86
CA VAL A 282 12.65 -4.36 -5.76
C VAL A 282 11.91 -4.52 -4.44
N GLY A 283 12.47 -5.34 -3.55
CA GLY A 283 11.94 -5.49 -2.20
C GLY A 283 12.14 -4.23 -1.34
N TRP A 284 11.43 -4.17 -0.21
CA TRP A 284 11.40 -3.02 0.68
C TRP A 284 12.78 -2.57 1.21
N THR A 285 13.70 -3.50 1.42
CA THR A 285 15.05 -3.24 1.99
C THR A 285 16.13 -3.07 0.94
N HIS A 286 15.77 -3.13 -0.35
CA HIS A 286 16.73 -3.04 -1.44
C HIS A 286 17.33 -1.62 -1.54
N PRO A 287 18.64 -1.47 -1.79
CA PRO A 287 19.28 -0.15 -1.93
C PRO A 287 18.63 0.76 -2.97
N ASP A 288 18.11 0.19 -4.06
CA ASP A 288 17.47 0.93 -5.16
C ASP A 288 16.00 1.34 -4.87
N TYR A 289 15.44 1.01 -3.69
CA TYR A 289 14.02 1.21 -3.38
C TYR A 289 13.58 2.67 -3.60
N PHE A 290 14.29 3.64 -3.07
CA PHE A 290 13.93 5.06 -3.22
C PHE A 290 14.17 5.57 -4.65
N ALA A 291 15.14 5.00 -5.38
CA ALA A 291 15.33 5.32 -6.79
C ALA A 291 14.15 4.79 -7.65
N MET A 292 13.62 3.59 -7.35
CA MET A 292 12.42 3.04 -8.01
C MET A 292 11.16 3.88 -7.70
N LEU A 293 11.00 4.38 -6.47
CA LEU A 293 9.95 5.34 -6.13
C LEU A 293 10.10 6.67 -6.89
N THR A 294 11.35 7.14 -7.06
CA THR A 294 11.63 8.34 -7.84
C THR A 294 11.31 8.14 -9.32
N LEU A 295 11.62 6.96 -9.88
CA LEU A 295 11.22 6.57 -11.24
C LEU A 295 9.70 6.54 -11.40
N GLN A 296 8.97 6.00 -10.43
CA GLN A 296 7.51 6.04 -10.41
C GLN A 296 6.99 7.49 -10.42
N SER A 297 7.55 8.35 -9.58
CA SER A 297 7.17 9.78 -9.51
C SER A 297 7.48 10.54 -10.81
N LEU A 298 8.56 10.17 -11.54
CA LEU A 298 8.92 10.73 -12.84
C LEU A 298 7.88 10.41 -13.94
N ILE A 299 7.39 9.17 -13.97
CA ILE A 299 6.28 8.77 -14.85
C ILE A 299 4.99 9.44 -14.39
N GLY A 300 4.72 9.39 -13.09
CA GLY A 300 3.55 10.01 -12.45
C GLY A 300 2.23 9.35 -12.82
N ASN A 301 1.16 10.08 -12.55
CA ASN A 301 -0.21 9.69 -12.83
C ASN A 301 -0.88 10.79 -13.64
N TRP A 302 -1.86 10.40 -14.45
CA TRP A 302 -2.66 11.36 -15.19
C TRP A 302 -4.08 10.85 -15.35
N ASP A 303 -5.04 11.77 -15.32
CA ASP A 303 -6.43 11.53 -15.59
C ASP A 303 -6.98 12.67 -16.45
N ARG A 304 -7.81 12.34 -17.42
CA ARG A 304 -8.39 13.30 -18.36
C ARG A 304 -9.19 14.39 -17.66
N SER A 305 -9.75 14.12 -16.48
CA SER A 305 -10.48 15.10 -15.68
C SER A 305 -9.60 16.19 -15.06
N LEU A 306 -8.26 15.98 -14.97
CA LEU A 306 -7.33 16.92 -14.33
C LEU A 306 -7.01 18.18 -15.18
N GLY A 307 -7.55 18.29 -16.39
CA GLY A 307 -7.51 19.53 -17.21
C GLY A 307 -6.37 19.62 -18.22
N ALA A 308 -6.00 20.87 -18.56
CA ALA A 308 -5.24 21.18 -19.76
C ALA A 308 -3.80 20.62 -19.80
N PRO A 309 -3.36 20.12 -20.97
CA PRO A 309 -2.05 19.48 -21.18
C PRO A 309 -0.84 20.32 -20.80
N ASN A 310 -0.96 21.64 -20.86
CA ASN A 310 0.16 22.56 -20.64
C ASN A 310 0.62 22.66 -19.19
N ASN A 311 -0.16 22.17 -18.23
CA ASN A 311 0.12 22.27 -16.80
C ASN A 311 0.55 20.96 -16.16
N VAL A 312 0.70 19.86 -16.93
CA VAL A 312 1.12 18.56 -16.41
C VAL A 312 2.63 18.43 -16.43
N SER A 313 3.17 17.85 -15.37
CA SER A 313 4.63 17.83 -15.13
C SER A 313 5.36 16.69 -15.83
N SER A 314 4.68 15.54 -16.03
CA SER A 314 5.28 14.34 -16.63
C SER A 314 5.25 14.43 -18.16
N ARG A 315 6.33 14.01 -18.81
CA ARG A 315 6.41 13.96 -20.27
C ARG A 315 5.38 12.99 -20.88
N LEU A 316 5.20 11.84 -20.22
CA LEU A 316 4.19 10.88 -20.66
C LEU A 316 2.80 11.51 -20.62
N SER A 317 2.46 12.22 -19.54
CA SER A 317 1.18 12.93 -19.42
C SER A 317 0.96 13.95 -20.54
N GLN A 318 2.01 14.69 -20.94
CA GLN A 318 1.93 15.63 -22.05
C GLN A 318 1.64 14.93 -23.39
N ILE A 319 2.31 13.81 -23.66
CA ILE A 319 2.12 13.03 -24.89
C ILE A 319 0.73 12.41 -24.92
N VAL A 320 0.35 11.72 -23.86
CA VAL A 320 -0.95 11.03 -23.75
C VAL A 320 -2.11 12.03 -23.88
N SER A 321 -2.02 13.17 -23.22
CA SER A 321 -3.04 14.22 -23.26
C SER A 321 -3.11 14.88 -24.63
N LYS A 322 -1.97 15.25 -25.24
CA LYS A 322 -1.90 15.90 -26.54
C LYS A 322 -2.50 15.03 -27.67
N HIS A 323 -2.22 13.74 -27.61
CA HIS A 323 -2.66 12.80 -28.65
C HIS A 323 -3.91 11.99 -28.25
N GLN A 324 -4.48 12.27 -27.08
CA GLN A 324 -5.70 11.62 -26.56
C GLN A 324 -5.59 10.08 -26.57
N LEU A 325 -4.43 9.56 -26.13
CA LEU A 325 -4.10 8.14 -26.21
C LEU A 325 -4.79 7.31 -25.11
N ALA A 326 -5.07 7.91 -23.97
CA ALA A 326 -5.73 7.25 -22.84
C ALA A 326 -6.73 8.16 -22.14
N ASN A 327 -7.61 7.58 -21.33
CA ASN A 327 -8.47 8.29 -20.39
C ASN A 327 -7.71 8.61 -19.11
N SER A 328 -6.92 7.64 -18.64
CA SER A 328 -6.07 7.78 -17.46
C SER A 328 -4.89 6.81 -17.52
N PHE A 329 -3.85 7.10 -16.74
CA PHE A 329 -2.83 6.13 -16.38
C PHE A 329 -2.32 6.39 -14.97
N MET A 330 -1.85 5.33 -14.33
CA MET A 330 -1.25 5.35 -13.01
C MET A 330 0.05 4.53 -13.01
N SER A 331 1.17 5.17 -12.70
CA SER A 331 2.41 4.45 -12.42
C SER A 331 2.36 3.86 -11.02
N PHE A 332 2.87 2.64 -10.86
CA PHE A 332 2.89 1.97 -9.57
C PHE A 332 4.25 1.37 -9.24
N ASN A 333 4.53 1.25 -7.97
CA ASN A 333 5.66 0.51 -7.41
C ASN A 333 5.17 -0.27 -6.20
N THR A 334 4.92 -1.55 -6.40
CA THR A 334 4.47 -2.47 -5.35
C THR A 334 5.65 -3.29 -4.90
N SER A 335 6.16 -3.04 -3.69
CA SER A 335 7.28 -3.78 -3.12
C SER A 335 6.81 -4.86 -2.17
N TYR A 336 7.50 -5.98 -2.18
CA TYR A 336 7.36 -7.11 -1.29
C TYR A 336 8.63 -7.28 -0.47
N HIS A 337 8.71 -8.34 0.32
CA HIS A 337 9.87 -8.58 1.16
C HIS A 337 11.17 -8.72 0.33
N ASP A 338 11.13 -9.45 -0.76
CA ASP A 338 12.29 -9.87 -1.57
C ASP A 338 12.21 -9.53 -3.05
N THR A 339 11.09 -9.02 -3.54
CA THR A 339 10.83 -8.65 -4.94
C THR A 339 9.82 -7.51 -5.00
N GLY A 340 9.35 -7.17 -6.19
CA GLY A 340 8.29 -6.18 -6.41
C GLY A 340 7.78 -6.18 -7.83
N LEU A 341 6.81 -5.32 -8.09
CA LEU A 341 6.33 -4.95 -9.43
C LEU A 341 6.44 -3.45 -9.58
N TRP A 342 7.14 -3.01 -10.59
CA TRP A 342 7.19 -1.61 -11.01
C TRP A 342 6.59 -1.48 -12.39
N GLY A 343 5.62 -0.57 -12.57
CA GLY A 343 4.96 -0.50 -13.86
C GLY A 343 3.95 0.63 -14.00
N ILE A 344 3.05 0.42 -14.94
CA ILE A 344 1.99 1.37 -15.28
C ILE A 344 0.69 0.62 -15.58
N TYR A 345 -0.42 1.17 -15.09
CA TYR A 345 -1.77 0.79 -15.45
C TYR A 345 -2.40 1.89 -16.29
N MET A 346 -3.03 1.54 -17.38
CA MET A 346 -3.56 2.47 -18.39
C MET A 346 -5.00 2.09 -18.77
N VAL A 347 -5.86 3.10 -18.89
CA VAL A 347 -7.25 2.93 -19.34
C VAL A 347 -7.46 3.78 -20.59
N SER A 348 -7.98 3.17 -21.66
CA SER A 348 -8.22 3.89 -22.91
C SER A 348 -9.51 3.48 -23.61
N GLU A 349 -10.26 4.48 -24.06
CA GLU A 349 -11.37 4.35 -25.03
C GLU A 349 -10.89 4.45 -26.47
N ASN A 350 -9.66 4.92 -26.69
CA ASN A 350 -9.08 5.07 -28.01
C ASN A 350 -8.47 3.77 -28.52
N LEU A 351 -9.32 2.82 -28.84
CA LEU A 351 -8.95 1.44 -29.15
C LEU A 351 -8.07 1.31 -30.41
N GLY A 352 -8.13 2.27 -31.34
CA GLY A 352 -7.30 2.30 -32.53
C GLY A 352 -5.84 2.67 -32.28
N ASN A 353 -5.54 3.32 -31.15
CA ASN A 353 -4.21 3.84 -30.81
C ASN A 353 -3.61 3.18 -29.57
N LEU A 354 -4.04 1.97 -29.20
CA LEU A 354 -3.46 1.23 -28.06
C LEU A 354 -2.00 0.90 -28.30
N ASP A 355 -1.60 0.60 -29.54
CA ASP A 355 -0.21 0.38 -29.90
C ASP A 355 0.64 1.65 -29.67
N ASP A 356 0.16 2.82 -30.08
CA ASP A 356 0.83 4.09 -29.82
C ASP A 356 0.94 4.40 -28.32
N LEU A 357 -0.11 4.11 -27.53
CA LEU A 357 -0.09 4.28 -26.09
C LEU A 357 1.02 3.44 -25.43
N VAL A 358 1.08 2.17 -25.78
CA VAL A 358 2.14 1.26 -25.31
C VAL A 358 3.51 1.71 -25.81
N HIS A 359 3.63 2.09 -27.10
CA HIS A 359 4.86 2.58 -27.69
C HIS A 359 5.43 3.79 -26.95
N PHE A 360 4.63 4.84 -26.72
CA PHE A 360 5.09 6.04 -26.03
C PHE A 360 5.40 5.79 -24.55
N THR A 361 4.70 4.87 -23.92
CA THR A 361 5.01 4.42 -22.54
C THR A 361 6.37 3.78 -22.47
N LEU A 362 6.66 2.78 -23.30
CA LEU A 362 7.94 2.09 -23.33
C LEU A 362 9.08 3.00 -23.78
N LYS A 363 8.80 3.91 -24.71
CA LYS A 363 9.78 4.95 -25.10
C LYS A 363 10.15 5.85 -23.93
N GLU A 364 9.20 6.21 -23.08
CA GLU A 364 9.50 7.00 -21.90
C GLU A 364 10.31 6.19 -20.87
N TRP A 365 10.02 4.90 -20.69
CA TRP A 365 10.83 4.01 -19.86
C TRP A 365 12.27 3.91 -20.35
N ALA A 366 12.47 3.70 -21.67
CA ALA A 366 13.80 3.69 -22.27
C ALA A 366 14.53 5.03 -22.09
N ARG A 367 13.82 6.17 -22.21
CA ARG A 367 14.39 7.51 -22.00
C ARG A 367 14.92 7.70 -20.58
N LEU A 368 14.24 7.16 -19.57
CA LEU A 368 14.68 7.26 -18.18
C LEU A 368 16.08 6.65 -17.96
N SER A 369 16.45 5.64 -18.74
CA SER A 369 17.78 5.01 -18.68
C SER A 369 18.89 5.83 -19.36
N THR A 370 18.55 6.85 -20.19
CA THR A 370 19.51 7.55 -21.03
C THR A 370 19.61 9.05 -20.80
N SER A 371 18.48 9.73 -20.68
CA SER A 371 18.44 11.20 -20.84
C SER A 371 17.55 11.94 -19.84
N VAL A 372 17.24 11.34 -18.69
CA VAL A 372 16.57 12.05 -17.60
C VAL A 372 17.47 13.18 -17.07
N THR A 373 16.88 14.37 -16.83
CA THR A 373 17.61 15.57 -16.39
C THR A 373 17.52 15.74 -14.88
N GLU A 374 18.49 16.47 -14.29
CA GLU A 374 18.47 16.83 -12.85
C GLU A 374 17.19 17.58 -12.48
N ALA A 375 16.72 18.49 -13.32
CA ALA A 375 15.50 19.25 -13.06
C ALA A 375 14.24 18.38 -12.98
N GLU A 376 14.15 17.34 -13.82
CA GLU A 376 13.06 16.35 -13.74
C GLU A 376 13.15 15.54 -12.43
N VAL A 377 14.35 15.09 -12.08
CA VAL A 377 14.59 14.32 -10.84
C VAL A 377 14.29 15.15 -9.61
N GLU A 378 14.78 16.38 -9.53
CA GLU A 378 14.49 17.27 -8.40
C GLU A 378 12.99 17.52 -8.21
N ARG A 379 12.25 17.72 -9.30
CA ARG A 379 10.78 17.83 -9.24
C ARG A 379 10.14 16.56 -8.71
N ALA A 380 10.55 15.39 -9.24
CA ALA A 380 10.01 14.09 -8.81
C ALA A 380 10.30 13.80 -7.33
N LYS A 381 11.50 14.15 -6.84
CA LYS A 381 11.88 14.06 -5.42
C LYS A 381 10.98 14.91 -4.53
N GLN A 382 10.71 16.17 -4.92
CA GLN A 382 9.81 17.03 -4.15
C GLN A 382 8.39 16.49 -4.11
N GLN A 383 7.87 15.97 -5.23
CA GLN A 383 6.55 15.33 -5.29
C GLN A 383 6.51 14.07 -4.43
N LEU A 384 7.54 13.22 -4.49
CA LEU A 384 7.65 12.00 -3.70
C LEU A 384 7.69 12.30 -2.20
N LYS A 385 8.54 13.25 -1.76
CA LYS A 385 8.61 13.66 -0.35
C LYS A 385 7.27 14.22 0.14
N ALA A 386 6.62 15.06 -0.66
CA ALA A 386 5.31 15.58 -0.31
C ALA A 386 4.26 14.48 -0.17
N ALA A 387 4.21 13.52 -1.11
CA ALA A 387 3.28 12.39 -1.05
C ALA A 387 3.52 11.50 0.18
N LEU A 388 4.78 11.17 0.48
CA LEU A 388 5.13 10.34 1.64
C LEU A 388 4.78 11.02 2.98
N LEU A 389 4.99 12.34 3.08
CA LEU A 389 4.67 13.09 4.30
C LEU A 389 3.17 13.33 4.48
N LEU A 390 2.45 13.64 3.39
CA LEU A 390 1.00 13.85 3.45
C LEU A 390 0.25 12.56 3.80
N ASN A 391 0.79 11.40 3.44
CA ASN A 391 0.20 10.11 3.83
C ASN A 391 0.34 9.80 5.33
N LEU A 392 1.15 10.54 6.10
CA LEU A 392 1.30 10.36 7.54
C LEU A 392 0.36 11.27 8.37
N ASP A 393 -0.73 11.76 7.78
CA ASP A 393 -1.75 12.51 8.49
C ASP A 393 -2.71 11.58 9.25
N GLY A 394 -2.77 11.74 10.56
CA GLY A 394 -3.63 10.96 11.43
C GLY A 394 -3.00 9.70 12.03
N THR A 395 -3.58 9.26 13.17
CA THR A 395 -3.02 8.17 13.99
C THR A 395 -3.03 6.82 13.28
N THR A 396 -4.03 6.55 12.43
CA THR A 396 -4.12 5.29 11.69
C THR A 396 -3.02 5.19 10.64
N ALA A 397 -2.77 6.25 9.88
CA ALA A 397 -1.72 6.27 8.87
C ALA A 397 -0.31 6.12 9.48
N VAL A 398 -0.08 6.75 10.64
CA VAL A 398 1.18 6.59 11.39
C VAL A 398 1.33 5.18 11.92
N ALA A 399 0.26 4.57 12.48
CA ALA A 399 0.30 3.19 12.95
C ALA A 399 0.56 2.21 11.81
N GLU A 400 -0.06 2.42 10.66
CA GLU A 400 0.16 1.64 9.44
C GLU A 400 1.62 1.72 8.96
N ASP A 401 2.18 2.92 8.90
CA ASP A 401 3.57 3.12 8.51
C ASP A 401 4.55 2.43 9.47
N ILE A 402 4.31 2.53 10.79
CA ILE A 402 5.12 1.85 11.80
C ILE A 402 5.02 0.32 11.63
N GLY A 403 3.80 -0.22 11.60
CA GLY A 403 3.56 -1.66 11.53
C GLY A 403 4.20 -2.29 10.30
N ARG A 404 3.95 -1.70 9.13
CA ARG A 404 4.53 -2.12 7.86
C ARG A 404 6.05 -2.07 7.88
N GLN A 405 6.67 -0.97 8.34
CA GLN A 405 8.12 -0.86 8.36
C GLN A 405 8.78 -1.81 9.37
N ILE A 406 8.17 -2.04 10.54
CA ILE A 406 8.70 -3.02 11.50
C ILE A 406 8.65 -4.44 10.91
N LEU A 407 7.57 -4.81 10.23
CA LEU A 407 7.46 -6.13 9.59
C LEU A 407 8.43 -6.30 8.40
N THR A 408 8.73 -5.22 7.67
CA THR A 408 9.55 -5.29 6.45
C THR A 408 11.04 -4.98 6.69
N HIS A 409 11.34 -4.05 7.59
CA HIS A 409 12.71 -3.55 7.84
C HIS A 409 13.23 -3.91 9.24
N GLY A 410 12.39 -4.39 10.15
CA GLY A 410 12.73 -4.59 11.57
C GLY A 410 12.92 -3.29 12.37
N LYS A 411 12.78 -2.15 11.72
CA LYS A 411 12.90 -0.80 12.30
C LYS A 411 12.06 0.19 11.52
N ARG A 412 11.73 1.32 12.14
CA ARG A 412 11.12 2.44 11.41
C ARG A 412 12.19 3.44 10.95
N MET A 413 12.09 3.88 9.71
CA MET A 413 12.77 5.07 9.20
C MET A 413 11.90 6.28 9.53
N GLU A 414 12.47 7.23 10.26
CA GLU A 414 11.77 8.47 10.56
C GLU A 414 11.59 9.32 9.29
N PRO A 415 10.55 10.16 9.20
CA PRO A 415 10.28 10.99 8.01
C PRO A 415 11.49 11.79 7.52
N ALA A 416 12.33 12.29 8.44
CA ALA A 416 13.56 13.01 8.10
C ALA A 416 14.59 12.09 7.40
N GLN A 417 14.72 10.84 7.82
CA GLN A 417 15.64 9.86 7.22
C GLN A 417 15.15 9.46 5.82
N ILE A 418 13.83 9.34 5.64
CA ILE A 418 13.24 9.09 4.33
C ILE A 418 13.50 10.26 3.39
N ALA A 419 13.31 11.50 3.87
CA ALA A 419 13.60 12.69 3.09
C ALA A 419 15.09 12.76 2.68
N GLU A 420 16.02 12.49 3.60
CA GLU A 420 17.46 12.43 3.33
C GLU A 420 17.80 11.36 2.29
N ALA A 421 17.22 10.17 2.40
CA ALA A 421 17.42 9.07 1.44
C ALA A 421 16.93 9.45 0.02
N VAL A 422 15.79 10.15 -0.07
CA VAL A 422 15.26 10.66 -1.35
C VAL A 422 16.15 11.81 -1.88
N ASP A 423 16.61 12.70 -1.03
CA ASP A 423 17.47 13.83 -1.43
C ASP A 423 18.85 13.38 -1.94
N ALA A 424 19.34 12.24 -1.49
CA ALA A 424 20.61 11.65 -1.97
C ALA A 424 20.56 11.14 -3.42
N ILE A 425 19.37 11.03 -4.03
CA ILE A 425 19.20 10.51 -5.39
C ILE A 425 19.46 11.62 -6.40
N ASP A 426 20.38 11.39 -7.34
CA ASP A 426 20.66 12.25 -8.49
C ASP A 426 20.21 11.61 -9.82
N ALA A 427 20.29 12.35 -10.91
CA ALA A 427 19.92 11.84 -12.23
C ALA A 427 20.84 10.69 -12.70
N ALA A 428 22.07 10.62 -12.23
CA ALA A 428 22.97 9.52 -12.57
C ALA A 428 22.52 8.21 -11.91
N ALA A 429 22.12 8.27 -10.63
CA ALA A 429 21.55 7.13 -9.91
C ALA A 429 20.23 6.67 -10.54
N VAL A 430 19.35 7.60 -10.91
CA VAL A 430 18.07 7.29 -11.59
C VAL A 430 18.34 6.60 -12.94
N ARG A 431 19.25 7.15 -13.79
CA ARG A 431 19.60 6.53 -15.07
C ARG A 431 20.19 5.12 -14.90
N LYS A 432 21.07 4.95 -13.90
CA LYS A 432 21.67 3.64 -13.59
C LYS A 432 20.58 2.63 -13.23
N VAL A 433 19.71 2.94 -12.30
CA VAL A 433 18.64 2.03 -11.87
C VAL A 433 17.65 1.78 -13.00
N ALA A 434 17.27 2.78 -13.79
CA ALA A 434 16.43 2.59 -14.97
C ALA A 434 17.11 1.69 -16.02
N TYR A 435 18.43 1.80 -16.21
CA TYR A 435 19.16 0.92 -17.10
C TYR A 435 19.17 -0.52 -16.60
N GLU A 436 19.39 -0.74 -15.30
CA GLU A 436 19.46 -2.06 -14.71
C GLU A 436 18.10 -2.75 -14.57
N ARG A 437 17.01 -1.98 -14.37
CA ARG A 437 15.68 -2.49 -14.01
C ARG A 437 14.61 -2.34 -15.08
N LEU A 438 14.80 -1.44 -16.06
CA LEU A 438 13.80 -1.20 -17.12
C LEU A 438 14.38 -1.58 -18.49
N TRP A 439 15.63 -1.20 -18.75
CA TRP A 439 16.23 -1.42 -20.07
C TRP A 439 16.43 -2.90 -20.35
N ASP A 440 15.84 -3.38 -21.45
CA ASP A 440 15.95 -4.78 -21.93
C ASP A 440 15.50 -5.84 -20.91
N GLN A 441 14.62 -5.46 -19.98
CA GLN A 441 14.08 -6.38 -18.99
C GLN A 441 12.84 -7.13 -19.51
N GLU A 442 12.55 -8.29 -18.91
CA GLU A 442 11.31 -9.01 -19.13
C GLU A 442 10.12 -8.20 -18.62
N VAL A 443 8.99 -8.30 -19.32
CA VAL A 443 7.77 -7.55 -19.02
C VAL A 443 6.63 -8.52 -18.75
N ALA A 444 5.89 -8.32 -17.68
CA ALA A 444 4.57 -8.90 -17.51
C ALA A 444 3.54 -7.92 -18.06
N ALA A 445 2.71 -8.39 -19.00
CA ALA A 445 1.71 -7.59 -19.68
C ALA A 445 0.32 -8.19 -19.48
N VAL A 446 -0.65 -7.37 -19.06
CA VAL A 446 -2.04 -7.79 -18.92
C VAL A 446 -2.93 -6.84 -19.66
N GLY A 447 -3.86 -7.38 -20.44
CA GLY A 447 -4.91 -6.62 -21.13
C GLY A 447 -6.28 -7.20 -20.84
N VAL A 448 -7.22 -6.36 -20.43
CA VAL A 448 -8.62 -6.72 -20.17
C VAL A 448 -9.56 -5.74 -20.88
N GLY A 449 -10.66 -6.26 -21.41
CA GLY A 449 -11.68 -5.45 -22.12
C GLY A 449 -11.48 -5.41 -23.61
N SER A 450 -11.76 -4.28 -24.25
CA SER A 450 -11.63 -4.07 -25.70
C SER A 450 -10.17 -3.86 -26.11
N ILE A 451 -9.39 -4.92 -26.17
CA ILE A 451 -7.92 -4.91 -26.31
C ILE A 451 -7.41 -5.30 -27.69
N GLN A 452 -8.23 -5.27 -28.75
CA GLN A 452 -7.84 -5.72 -30.10
C GLN A 452 -6.63 -4.97 -30.66
N GLY A 453 -6.48 -3.67 -30.32
CA GLY A 453 -5.35 -2.84 -30.74
C GLY A 453 -4.10 -2.93 -29.87
N MET A 454 -4.11 -3.74 -28.80
CA MET A 454 -2.94 -3.93 -27.95
C MET A 454 -1.84 -4.70 -28.71
N PRO A 455 -0.59 -4.20 -28.78
CA PRO A 455 0.51 -4.88 -29.45
C PRO A 455 0.78 -6.25 -28.86
N ASP A 456 1.28 -7.18 -29.66
CA ASP A 456 1.67 -8.52 -29.19
C ASP A 456 2.87 -8.47 -28.22
N TYR A 457 3.06 -9.56 -27.48
CA TYR A 457 4.13 -9.64 -26.48
C TYR A 457 5.53 -9.40 -27.05
N MET A 458 5.83 -9.95 -28.23
CA MET A 458 7.15 -9.81 -28.85
C MET A 458 7.43 -8.36 -29.24
N ARG A 459 6.41 -7.62 -29.68
CA ARG A 459 6.52 -6.18 -29.95
C ARG A 459 6.73 -5.39 -28.67
N ILE A 460 6.01 -5.69 -27.60
CA ILE A 460 6.21 -5.07 -26.28
C ILE A 460 7.62 -5.34 -25.79
N ARG A 461 8.06 -6.60 -25.79
CA ARG A 461 9.37 -7.03 -25.30
C ARG A 461 10.53 -6.43 -26.11
N SER A 462 10.41 -6.40 -27.43
CA SER A 462 11.44 -5.80 -28.29
C SER A 462 11.56 -4.28 -28.09
N ALA A 463 10.44 -3.60 -27.77
CA ALA A 463 10.45 -2.17 -27.52
C ALA A 463 11.19 -1.78 -26.22
N MET A 464 11.44 -2.70 -25.31
CA MET A 464 12.22 -2.45 -24.08
C MET A 464 13.69 -2.11 -24.36
N SER A 465 14.25 -2.50 -25.51
CA SER A 465 15.64 -2.23 -25.87
C SER A 465 15.82 -1.46 -27.19
N TRP A 466 14.80 -1.44 -28.02
CA TRP A 466 14.88 -0.98 -29.40
C TRP A 466 15.02 0.54 -29.59
N MET A 467 14.68 1.33 -28.58
CA MET A 467 14.57 2.80 -28.72
C MET A 467 15.83 3.56 -28.32
N ARG A 468 16.99 2.93 -28.38
CA ARG A 468 18.27 3.51 -27.94
C ARG A 468 18.88 4.47 -28.97
N ALA A 469 18.27 4.68 -30.11
CA ALA A 469 18.79 5.58 -31.14
C ALA A 469 18.21 6.99 -31.04
#